data_8c6024d55a969eff075baec814529961
#
_entry.id   8c6024d55a969eff075baec814529961
#
_cell.length_a   1.000
_cell.length_b   1.000
_cell.length_c   1.000
_cell.angle_alpha   90.00
_cell.angle_beta   90.00
_cell.angle_gamma   90.00
#
_symmetry.space_group_name_H-M   'P 1'
#
loop_
_entity.id
_entity.type
_entity.pdbx_description
1 polymer ?
#
loop_
_entity_poly.entity_id
_entity_poly.type
_entity_poly.pdbx_seq_one_letter_code
_entity_poly.pdbx_strand_id
1 'polypeptide(L)'
;CYAKGFQLINTCLSIYMPNPKSQSASTIRHFVDLLQKSGLADPAAIDKVASSFETLDTALTNDITTAFIDAKLITDWHLKQLLKGKHRGFFLERYKLLNELGKGGMSSVYLAEHTGMHLPVAIKVLPVKRVNEKSYLERFKREAKASFKLRHDNIAGATNFDHSGDLWYIVLDYIEGEDLHQKVKKSGPLPVRDAVEYIRQAACGLQYAHEEGLVHRDIKPANLMLDTKGTVKILDLGLALDGDDDEEGGLTKAHDEKVLGTADYLAPEQSKNSHSADPRSDIYALGCTLYYLIVGRAPFAKGSVVERIKAH
;
A
#
# COMPACT_ATOMS: atom_id res chain seq x y z
N CYS A 1 6.89 -32.75 11.25
CA CYS A 1 7.00 -31.50 10.46
C CYS A 1 5.69 -31.02 9.82
N TYR A 2 4.69 -31.90 9.60
CA TYR A 2 3.39 -31.52 8.97
C TYR A 2 2.41 -30.78 9.91
N ALA A 3 2.51 -30.94 11.22
CA ALA A 3 1.56 -30.35 12.18
C ALA A 3 1.74 -28.82 12.44
N LYS A 4 2.95 -28.28 12.22
CA LYS A 4 3.21 -26.83 12.37
C LYS A 4 2.71 -25.97 11.18
N GLY A 5 2.63 -26.56 9.98
CA GLY A 5 2.12 -25.86 8.78
C GLY A 5 0.62 -25.55 8.85
N PHE A 6 -0.17 -26.42 9.47
CA PHE A 6 -1.63 -26.24 9.60
C PHE A 6 -2.04 -25.11 10.55
N GLN A 7 -1.21 -24.81 11.54
CA GLN A 7 -1.48 -23.75 12.50
C GLN A 7 -1.19 -22.34 11.94
N LEU A 8 -0.22 -22.23 11.02
CA LEU A 8 0.15 -20.97 10.33
C LEU A 8 -0.89 -20.55 9.28
N ILE A 9 -1.48 -21.50 8.55
CA ILE A 9 -2.50 -21.23 7.52
C ILE A 9 -3.72 -20.52 8.12
N ASN A 10 -4.16 -20.91 9.32
CA ASN A 10 -5.26 -20.26 10.02
C ASN A 10 -4.90 -18.84 10.52
N THR A 11 -3.63 -18.48 10.61
CA THR A 11 -3.19 -17.17 11.10
C THR A 11 -3.25 -16.08 10.01
N CYS A 12 -2.90 -16.43 8.78
CA CYS A 12 -2.92 -15.48 7.65
C CYS A 12 -4.33 -15.17 7.13
N LEU A 13 -5.25 -16.15 7.14
CA LEU A 13 -6.63 -15.96 6.69
C LEU A 13 -7.42 -14.95 7.53
N SER A 14 -7.00 -14.70 8.78
CA SER A 14 -7.72 -13.80 9.68
C SER A 14 -7.56 -12.31 9.41
N ILE A 15 -6.60 -11.88 8.57
CA ILE A 15 -6.46 -10.47 8.16
C ILE A 15 -7.69 -10.02 7.34
N TYR A 16 -8.28 -10.95 6.57
CA TYR A 16 -9.33 -10.65 5.59
C TYR A 16 -10.70 -11.23 5.92
N MET A 17 -10.79 -12.14 6.91
CA MET A 17 -12.08 -12.64 7.35
C MET A 17 -12.51 -11.96 8.66
N PRO A 18 -13.69 -11.34 8.73
CA PRO A 18 -14.23 -10.94 10.02
C PRO A 18 -14.40 -12.19 10.87
N ASN A 19 -13.75 -12.21 12.04
CA ASN A 19 -13.98 -13.27 13.02
C ASN A 19 -15.44 -13.12 13.51
N PRO A 20 -16.34 -14.07 13.24
CA PRO A 20 -17.77 -13.90 13.55
C PRO A 20 -18.08 -13.83 15.05
N LYS A 21 -17.08 -13.89 15.93
CA LYS A 21 -17.23 -13.84 17.40
C LYS A 21 -16.25 -12.89 18.10
N SER A 22 -15.69 -11.87 17.39
CA SER A 22 -14.81 -10.90 18.05
C SER A 22 -15.65 -9.93 18.89
N GLN A 23 -15.61 -10.08 20.20
CA GLN A 23 -16.08 -9.03 21.13
C GLN A 23 -15.02 -7.94 21.19
N SER A 24 -15.43 -6.67 21.15
CA SER A 24 -14.52 -5.53 21.34
C SER A 24 -13.87 -5.60 22.73
N ALA A 25 -12.58 -5.26 22.81
CA ALA A 25 -11.89 -5.22 24.09
C ALA A 25 -12.44 -4.08 24.96
N SER A 26 -13.16 -4.42 26.01
CA SER A 26 -13.83 -3.46 26.90
C SER A 26 -13.13 -3.31 28.26
N THR A 27 -12.30 -4.28 28.66
CA THR A 27 -11.53 -4.27 29.91
C THR A 27 -10.04 -4.43 29.64
N ILE A 28 -9.21 -3.99 30.58
CA ILE A 28 -7.75 -4.15 30.51
C ILE A 28 -7.39 -5.64 30.40
N ARG A 29 -7.98 -6.50 31.23
CA ARG A 29 -7.75 -7.95 31.20
C ARG A 29 -8.01 -8.54 29.82
N HIS A 30 -9.14 -8.19 29.20
CA HIS A 30 -9.46 -8.69 27.85
C HIS A 30 -8.49 -8.19 26.79
N PHE A 31 -8.09 -6.91 26.88
CA PHE A 31 -7.08 -6.35 25.97
C PHE A 31 -5.71 -7.02 26.11
N VAL A 32 -5.24 -7.22 27.36
CA VAL A 32 -3.97 -7.91 27.66
C VAL A 32 -4.01 -9.35 27.13
N ASP A 33 -5.11 -10.08 27.33
CA ASP A 33 -5.29 -11.44 26.80
C ASP A 33 -5.21 -11.48 25.26
N LEU A 34 -5.85 -10.53 24.56
CA LEU A 34 -5.74 -10.42 23.12
C LEU A 34 -4.32 -10.08 22.67
N LEU A 35 -3.64 -9.18 23.38
CA LEU A 35 -2.26 -8.80 23.09
C LEU A 35 -1.30 -9.97 23.30
N GLN A 36 -1.41 -10.72 24.37
CA GLN A 36 -0.61 -11.94 24.61
C GLN A 36 -0.87 -12.99 23.51
N LYS A 37 -2.14 -13.24 23.15
CA LYS A 37 -2.52 -14.17 22.07
C LYS A 37 -2.03 -13.73 20.70
N SER A 38 -1.78 -12.44 20.51
CA SER A 38 -1.33 -11.88 19.23
C SER A 38 0.15 -12.18 18.92
N GLY A 39 0.97 -12.43 19.93
CA GLY A 39 2.42 -12.59 19.78
C GLY A 39 3.17 -11.31 19.39
N LEU A 40 2.52 -10.14 19.47
CA LEU A 40 3.12 -8.86 19.07
C LEU A 40 4.30 -8.43 19.93
N ALA A 41 4.31 -8.85 21.21
CA ALA A 41 5.36 -8.53 22.17
C ALA A 41 5.61 -9.72 23.11
N ASP A 42 6.75 -9.67 23.79
CA ASP A 42 7.11 -10.64 24.82
C ASP A 42 6.07 -10.60 25.98
N PRO A 43 5.54 -11.74 26.42
CA PRO A 43 4.59 -11.80 27.53
C PRO A 43 5.09 -11.11 28.80
N ALA A 44 6.36 -11.24 29.15
CA ALA A 44 6.94 -10.59 30.32
C ALA A 44 6.95 -9.06 30.19
N ALA A 45 7.16 -8.52 28.97
CA ALA A 45 7.09 -7.10 28.71
C ALA A 45 5.64 -6.58 28.79
N ILE A 46 4.67 -7.38 28.32
CA ILE A 46 3.24 -7.06 28.43
C ILE A 46 2.82 -7.03 29.90
N ASP A 47 3.20 -8.04 30.68
CA ASP A 47 2.87 -8.17 32.11
C ASP A 47 3.50 -7.03 32.93
N LYS A 48 4.71 -6.59 32.57
CA LYS A 48 5.38 -5.46 33.20
C LYS A 48 4.58 -4.16 33.04
N VAL A 49 4.05 -3.89 31.85
CA VAL A 49 3.19 -2.71 31.61
C VAL A 49 1.84 -2.91 32.31
N ALA A 50 1.24 -4.09 32.19
CA ALA A 50 -0.05 -4.39 32.81
C ALA A 50 -0.02 -4.28 34.34
N SER A 51 1.09 -4.66 35.00
CA SER A 51 1.26 -4.61 36.48
C SER A 51 1.37 -3.17 37.01
N SER A 52 1.54 -2.16 36.15
CA SER A 52 1.52 -0.74 36.57
C SER A 52 0.09 -0.23 36.85
N PHE A 53 -0.94 -1.00 36.52
CA PHE A 53 -2.33 -0.62 36.75
C PHE A 53 -2.87 -1.33 38.02
N GLU A 54 -3.61 -0.60 38.86
CA GLU A 54 -4.12 -1.08 40.14
C GLU A 54 -5.02 -2.30 39.97
N THR A 55 -5.82 -2.38 38.92
CA THR A 55 -6.70 -3.51 38.64
C THR A 55 -6.92 -3.69 37.13
N LEU A 56 -6.92 -4.96 36.69
CA LEU A 56 -7.13 -5.31 35.26
C LEU A 56 -8.61 -5.47 34.90
N ASP A 57 -9.51 -5.41 35.82
CA ASP A 57 -10.96 -5.60 35.61
C ASP A 57 -11.70 -4.28 35.35
N THR A 58 -10.96 -3.17 35.35
CA THR A 58 -11.48 -1.84 34.95
C THR A 58 -11.64 -1.68 33.47
N ALA A 59 -12.44 -0.66 33.11
CA ALA A 59 -12.60 -0.27 31.70
C ALA A 59 -11.27 0.17 31.08
N LEU A 60 -11.06 -0.20 29.83
CA LEU A 60 -9.89 0.18 29.08
C LEU A 60 -10.00 1.70 28.71
N THR A 61 -9.02 2.49 29.16
CA THR A 61 -8.92 3.93 28.86
C THR A 61 -7.82 4.22 27.85
N ASN A 62 -7.83 5.45 27.28
CA ASN A 62 -6.78 5.88 26.36
C ASN A 62 -5.40 5.88 27.01
N ASP A 63 -5.28 6.31 28.26
CA ASP A 63 -4.00 6.35 29.00
C ASP A 63 -3.38 4.97 29.12
N ILE A 64 -4.22 3.95 29.40
CA ILE A 64 -3.78 2.56 29.50
C ILE A 64 -3.28 2.05 28.15
N THR A 65 -4.02 2.29 27.07
CA THR A 65 -3.61 1.85 25.73
C THR A 65 -2.35 2.58 25.24
N THR A 66 -2.20 3.86 25.58
CA THR A 66 -1.02 4.67 25.25
C THR A 66 0.22 4.10 25.96
N ALA A 67 0.12 3.60 27.21
CA ALA A 67 1.25 2.99 27.91
C ALA A 67 1.88 1.82 27.15
N PHE A 68 1.09 1.00 26.44
CA PHE A 68 1.61 -0.10 25.62
C PHE A 68 2.28 0.41 24.32
N ILE A 69 1.82 1.54 23.77
CA ILE A 69 2.44 2.21 22.60
C ILE A 69 3.76 2.85 23.03
N ASP A 70 3.78 3.60 24.13
CA ASP A 70 4.95 4.27 24.66
C ASP A 70 6.05 3.27 25.05
N ALA A 71 5.66 2.10 25.56
CA ALA A 71 6.56 0.97 25.80
C ALA A 71 7.04 0.29 24.48
N LYS A 72 6.59 0.77 23.29
CA LYS A 72 6.90 0.22 21.97
C LYS A 72 6.53 -1.25 21.78
N LEU A 73 5.56 -1.75 22.52
CA LEU A 73 5.07 -3.13 22.40
C LEU A 73 4.15 -3.28 21.19
N ILE A 74 3.38 -2.23 20.90
CA ILE A 74 2.41 -2.17 19.78
C ILE A 74 2.46 -0.80 19.10
N THR A 75 1.91 -0.76 17.87
CA THR A 75 1.66 0.50 17.15
C THR A 75 0.20 0.92 17.31
N ASP A 76 -0.15 2.17 16.93
CA ASP A 76 -1.53 2.64 16.86
C ASP A 76 -2.42 1.75 15.96
N TRP A 77 -1.85 1.19 14.90
CA TRP A 77 -2.57 0.29 14.03
C TRP A 77 -2.89 -1.04 14.75
N HIS A 78 -1.92 -1.61 15.46
CA HIS A 78 -2.13 -2.80 16.28
C HIS A 78 -3.23 -2.56 17.32
N LEU A 79 -3.16 -1.42 18.04
CA LEU A 79 -4.17 -1.03 19.00
C LEU A 79 -5.57 -1.03 18.37
N LYS A 80 -5.73 -0.34 17.23
CA LYS A 80 -7.02 -0.29 16.50
C LYS A 80 -7.55 -1.66 16.10
N GLN A 81 -6.68 -2.62 15.80
CA GLN A 81 -7.09 -3.98 15.46
C GLN A 81 -7.45 -4.81 16.72
N LEU A 82 -6.65 -4.70 17.80
CA LEU A 82 -6.90 -5.36 19.08
C LEU A 82 -8.22 -4.89 19.70
N LEU A 83 -8.52 -3.59 19.65
CA LEU A 83 -9.80 -3.03 20.12
C LEU A 83 -11.01 -3.58 19.35
N LYS A 84 -10.83 -4.03 18.10
CA LYS A 84 -11.85 -4.76 17.32
C LYS A 84 -11.90 -6.26 17.64
N GLY A 85 -11.16 -6.70 18.66
CA GLY A 85 -11.07 -8.12 19.06
C GLY A 85 -10.19 -8.98 18.15
N LYS A 86 -9.41 -8.39 17.24
CA LYS A 86 -8.49 -9.13 16.38
C LYS A 86 -7.18 -9.39 17.13
N HIS A 87 -6.76 -10.64 17.20
CA HIS A 87 -5.49 -11.06 17.78
C HIS A 87 -4.62 -11.87 16.81
N ARG A 88 -5.00 -11.93 15.52
CA ARG A 88 -4.28 -12.66 14.46
C ARG A 88 -4.10 -11.79 13.23
N GLY A 89 -3.15 -12.19 12.37
CA GLY A 89 -2.89 -11.50 11.11
C GLY A 89 -1.94 -10.32 11.24
N PHE A 90 -1.16 -10.27 12.29
CA PHE A 90 -0.10 -9.28 12.50
C PHE A 90 1.26 -9.73 11.95
N PHE A 91 1.36 -10.99 11.58
CA PHE A 91 2.57 -11.55 10.98
C PHE A 91 2.23 -12.20 9.63
N LEU A 92 3.11 -11.97 8.68
CA LEU A 92 3.12 -12.63 7.40
C LEU A 92 4.50 -13.26 7.22
N GLU A 93 4.57 -14.57 7.50
CA GLU A 93 5.83 -15.32 7.57
C GLU A 93 6.85 -14.62 8.49
N ARG A 94 7.95 -14.12 7.93
CA ARG A 94 9.02 -13.41 8.62
C ARG A 94 8.81 -11.90 8.75
N TYR A 95 7.64 -11.40 8.44
CA TYR A 95 7.34 -9.97 8.47
C TYR A 95 6.27 -9.67 9.52
N LYS A 96 6.60 -8.77 10.46
CA LYS A 96 5.65 -8.19 11.42
C LYS A 96 5.00 -6.98 10.78
N LEU A 97 3.71 -7.02 10.53
CA LEU A 97 2.95 -5.88 9.99
C LEU A 97 2.82 -4.81 11.07
N LEU A 98 3.19 -3.56 10.76
CA LEU A 98 3.23 -2.45 11.71
C LEU A 98 2.13 -1.42 11.49
N ASN A 99 1.76 -1.18 10.23
CA ASN A 99 0.75 -0.18 9.86
C ASN A 99 0.17 -0.50 8.47
N GLU A 100 -1.04 -0.03 8.18
CA GLU A 100 -1.62 -0.02 6.85
C GLU A 100 -1.25 1.30 6.16
N LEU A 101 -0.45 1.24 5.09
CA LEU A 101 0.00 2.40 4.32
C LEU A 101 -1.03 2.83 3.28
N GLY A 102 -1.76 1.86 2.73
CA GLY A 102 -2.78 2.14 1.73
C GLY A 102 -3.66 0.92 1.47
N LYS A 103 -4.89 1.20 1.06
CA LYS A 103 -5.87 0.18 0.66
C LYS A 103 -6.48 0.58 -0.66
N GLY A 104 -6.29 -0.25 -1.67
CA GLY A 104 -6.89 -0.09 -2.99
C GLY A 104 -7.89 -1.21 -3.30
N GLY A 105 -8.62 -1.08 -4.38
CA GLY A 105 -9.56 -2.12 -4.84
C GLY A 105 -8.91 -3.46 -5.18
N MET A 106 -7.62 -3.45 -5.55
CA MET A 106 -6.89 -4.64 -5.99
C MET A 106 -5.91 -5.18 -4.94
N SER A 107 -5.37 -4.35 -4.06
CA SER A 107 -4.34 -4.73 -3.09
C SER A 107 -4.37 -3.83 -1.87
N SER A 108 -3.77 -4.30 -0.78
CA SER A 108 -3.47 -3.50 0.40
C SER A 108 -1.96 -3.44 0.60
N VAL A 109 -1.45 -2.29 1.02
CA VAL A 109 -0.02 -2.09 1.29
C VAL A 109 0.17 -1.85 2.78
N TYR A 110 1.11 -2.56 3.37
CA TYR A 110 1.44 -2.48 4.79
C TYR A 110 2.90 -2.08 4.98
N LEU A 111 3.15 -1.21 5.97
CA LEU A 111 4.47 -1.12 6.57
C LEU A 111 4.69 -2.38 7.41
N ALA A 112 5.82 -3.02 7.24
CA ALA A 112 6.20 -4.19 8.01
C ALA A 112 7.68 -4.12 8.41
N GLU A 113 8.07 -4.93 9.37
CA GLU A 113 9.45 -5.16 9.78
C GLU A 113 9.83 -6.61 9.49
N HIS A 114 10.99 -6.82 8.87
CA HIS A 114 11.57 -8.15 8.75
C HIS A 114 12.10 -8.60 10.11
N THR A 115 11.47 -9.58 10.74
CA THR A 115 11.72 -9.97 12.15
C THR A 115 13.15 -10.41 12.46
N GLY A 116 13.89 -10.95 11.49
CA GLY A 116 15.27 -11.39 11.69
C GLY A 116 16.32 -10.32 11.39
N MET A 117 16.00 -9.32 10.56
CA MET A 117 16.95 -8.25 10.18
C MET A 117 16.59 -6.89 10.80
N HIS A 118 15.40 -6.76 11.37
CA HIS A 118 14.86 -5.50 11.91
C HIS A 118 14.87 -4.34 10.91
N LEU A 119 14.64 -4.66 9.62
CA LEU A 119 14.57 -3.67 8.55
C LEU A 119 13.12 -3.40 8.17
N PRO A 120 12.74 -2.13 7.99
CA PRO A 120 11.42 -1.78 7.51
C PRO A 120 11.27 -2.12 6.02
N VAL A 121 10.12 -2.65 5.66
CA VAL A 121 9.74 -3.00 4.29
C VAL A 121 8.29 -2.58 4.03
N ALA A 122 7.93 -2.35 2.77
CA ALA A 122 6.54 -2.23 2.36
C ALA A 122 6.07 -3.58 1.80
N ILE A 123 4.91 -4.06 2.24
CA ILE A 123 4.34 -5.32 1.76
C ILE A 123 3.03 -5.05 1.05
N LYS A 124 3.00 -5.29 -0.25
CA LYS A 124 1.80 -5.24 -1.06
C LYS A 124 1.15 -6.63 -1.09
N VAL A 125 -0.09 -6.72 -0.64
CA VAL A 125 -0.81 -7.98 -0.46
C VAL A 125 -1.98 -8.05 -1.41
N LEU A 126 -2.12 -9.17 -2.13
CA LEU A 126 -3.29 -9.46 -2.96
C LEU A 126 -4.41 -10.05 -2.07
N PRO A 127 -5.61 -9.43 -2.02
CA PRO A 127 -6.72 -9.96 -1.24
C PRO A 127 -7.12 -11.36 -1.70
N VAL A 128 -7.36 -12.28 -0.75
CA VAL A 128 -7.72 -13.68 -1.03
C VAL A 128 -8.94 -13.79 -1.96
N LYS A 129 -9.92 -12.89 -1.84
CA LYS A 129 -11.08 -12.83 -2.74
C LYS A 129 -10.70 -12.65 -4.22
N ARG A 130 -9.55 -12.01 -4.49
CA ARG A 130 -9.04 -11.74 -5.84
C ARG A 130 -8.12 -12.85 -6.36
N VAL A 131 -7.59 -13.70 -5.49
CA VAL A 131 -6.72 -14.82 -5.88
C VAL A 131 -7.48 -15.84 -6.74
N ASN A 132 -8.76 -16.04 -6.49
CA ASN A 132 -9.63 -16.94 -7.27
C ASN A 132 -9.93 -16.39 -8.68
N GLU A 133 -9.71 -15.11 -8.92
CA GLU A 133 -9.82 -14.49 -10.23
C GLU A 133 -8.44 -14.57 -10.91
N LYS A 134 -8.23 -15.57 -11.79
CA LYS A 134 -6.93 -15.84 -12.42
C LYS A 134 -6.25 -14.59 -13.01
N SER A 135 -7.02 -13.70 -13.62
CA SER A 135 -6.53 -12.45 -14.20
C SER A 135 -5.84 -11.54 -13.17
N TYR A 136 -6.36 -11.43 -11.95
CA TYR A 136 -5.76 -10.60 -10.89
C TYR A 136 -4.44 -11.17 -10.38
N LEU A 137 -4.36 -12.48 -10.18
CA LEU A 137 -3.13 -13.13 -9.74
C LEU A 137 -2.03 -13.03 -10.81
N GLU A 138 -2.37 -13.23 -12.08
CA GLU A 138 -1.39 -13.11 -13.17
C GLU A 138 -0.89 -11.66 -13.32
N ARG A 139 -1.77 -10.68 -13.20
CA ARG A 139 -1.37 -9.25 -13.16
C ARG A 139 -0.43 -8.97 -11.98
N PHE A 140 -0.75 -9.48 -10.80
CA PHE A 140 0.07 -9.31 -9.60
C PHE A 140 1.46 -9.95 -9.76
N LYS A 141 1.54 -11.13 -10.38
CA LYS A 141 2.81 -11.78 -10.72
C LYS A 141 3.61 -11.00 -11.75
N ARG A 142 2.96 -10.43 -12.79
CA ARG A 142 3.62 -9.58 -13.80
C ARG A 142 4.20 -8.32 -13.15
N GLU A 143 3.43 -7.66 -12.28
CA GLU A 143 3.90 -6.50 -11.52
C GLU A 143 5.11 -6.84 -10.66
N ALA A 144 5.07 -7.96 -9.92
CA ALA A 144 6.21 -8.44 -9.16
C ALA A 144 7.43 -8.63 -10.06
N LYS A 145 7.28 -9.37 -11.17
CA LYS A 145 8.37 -9.66 -12.11
C LYS A 145 9.02 -8.39 -12.68
N ALA A 146 8.21 -7.37 -13.00
CA ALA A 146 8.71 -6.09 -13.48
C ALA A 146 9.46 -5.32 -12.39
N SER A 147 8.89 -5.23 -11.18
CA SER A 147 9.53 -4.56 -10.05
C SER A 147 10.85 -5.22 -9.64
N PHE A 148 11.01 -6.53 -9.88
CA PHE A 148 12.28 -7.23 -9.66
C PHE A 148 13.37 -6.90 -10.69
N LYS A 149 12.97 -6.62 -11.94
CA LYS A 149 13.92 -6.31 -13.02
C LYS A 149 14.51 -4.92 -12.87
N LEU A 150 13.72 -3.97 -12.40
CA LEU A 150 14.12 -2.57 -12.35
C LEU A 150 14.96 -2.27 -11.11
N ARG A 151 16.15 -1.73 -11.33
CA ARG A 151 17.07 -1.27 -10.28
C ARG A 151 17.55 0.14 -10.64
N HIS A 152 16.89 1.14 -10.08
CA HIS A 152 17.21 2.55 -10.34
C HIS A 152 16.88 3.39 -9.11
N ASP A 153 17.67 4.45 -8.85
CA ASP A 153 17.49 5.29 -7.66
C ASP A 153 16.12 5.95 -7.57
N ASN A 154 15.50 6.20 -8.72
CA ASN A 154 14.17 6.82 -8.79
C ASN A 154 13.03 5.80 -9.01
N ILE A 155 13.24 4.52 -8.73
CA ILE A 155 12.21 3.48 -8.77
C ILE A 155 12.24 2.69 -7.46
N ALA A 156 11.08 2.40 -6.89
CA ALA A 156 10.96 1.52 -5.74
C ALA A 156 11.20 0.06 -6.17
N GLY A 157 12.19 -0.59 -5.58
CA GLY A 157 12.55 -1.96 -5.91
C GLY A 157 11.68 -2.99 -5.18
N ALA A 158 11.56 -4.21 -5.77
CA ALA A 158 11.04 -5.38 -5.08
C ALA A 158 12.19 -6.25 -4.59
N THR A 159 12.03 -6.83 -3.39
CA THR A 159 13.05 -7.67 -2.74
C THR A 159 12.60 -9.11 -2.55
N ASN A 160 11.29 -9.35 -2.46
CA ASN A 160 10.73 -10.70 -2.38
C ASN A 160 9.32 -10.76 -2.98
N PHE A 161 8.95 -11.93 -3.50
CA PHE A 161 7.61 -12.27 -3.94
C PHE A 161 7.31 -13.68 -3.44
N ASP A 162 6.26 -13.85 -2.67
CA ASP A 162 5.96 -15.10 -2.01
C ASP A 162 4.46 -15.23 -1.71
N HIS A 163 4.05 -16.35 -1.15
CA HIS A 163 2.70 -16.59 -0.69
C HIS A 163 2.69 -17.30 0.67
N SER A 164 1.65 -17.06 1.47
CA SER A 164 1.38 -17.79 2.69
C SER A 164 -0.06 -18.31 2.62
N GLY A 165 -0.20 -19.62 2.40
CA GLY A 165 -1.49 -20.20 1.98
C GLY A 165 -1.96 -19.56 0.66
N ASP A 166 -3.19 -19.04 0.67
CA ASP A 166 -3.77 -18.35 -0.49
C ASP A 166 -3.42 -16.86 -0.56
N LEU A 167 -2.61 -16.33 0.36
CA LEU A 167 -2.28 -14.93 0.42
C LEU A 167 -0.97 -14.66 -0.31
N TRP A 168 -1.04 -14.02 -1.49
CA TRP A 168 0.12 -13.61 -2.28
C TRP A 168 0.58 -12.22 -1.91
N TYR A 169 1.91 -12.00 -1.85
CA TYR A 169 2.45 -10.70 -1.50
C TYR A 169 3.78 -10.39 -2.20
N ILE A 170 4.03 -9.09 -2.39
CA ILE A 170 5.29 -8.53 -2.88
C ILE A 170 5.92 -7.74 -1.73
N VAL A 171 7.19 -7.96 -1.47
CA VAL A 171 7.98 -7.16 -0.54
C VAL A 171 8.74 -6.11 -1.34
N LEU A 172 8.51 -4.86 -1.01
CA LEU A 172 9.06 -3.69 -1.67
C LEU A 172 9.95 -2.91 -0.68
N ASP A 173 10.84 -2.10 -1.22
CA ASP A 173 11.58 -1.13 -0.42
C ASP A 173 10.59 -0.20 0.30
N TYR A 174 10.73 -0.05 1.62
CA TYR A 174 10.02 0.99 2.34
C TYR A 174 10.70 2.33 2.13
N ILE A 175 9.96 3.31 1.66
CA ILE A 175 10.44 4.67 1.44
C ILE A 175 9.88 5.55 2.55
N GLU A 176 10.75 5.97 3.45
CA GLU A 176 10.37 6.91 4.51
C GLU A 176 10.22 8.31 3.91
N GLY A 177 8.97 8.81 3.88
CA GLY A 177 8.64 10.07 3.26
C GLY A 177 7.15 10.25 3.04
N GLU A 178 6.80 11.08 2.07
CA GLU A 178 5.40 11.35 1.68
C GLU A 178 5.25 11.35 0.16
N ASP A 179 4.10 10.92 -0.35
CA ASP A 179 3.82 11.06 -1.78
C ASP A 179 3.56 12.53 -2.16
N LEU A 180 3.80 12.87 -3.44
CA LEU A 180 3.69 14.25 -3.91
C LEU A 180 2.24 14.78 -3.88
N HIS A 181 1.23 13.89 -3.87
CA HIS A 181 -0.18 14.31 -3.68
C HIS A 181 -0.41 14.79 -2.25
N GLN A 182 0.02 14.02 -1.26
CA GLN A 182 -0.08 14.39 0.15
C GLN A 182 0.73 15.66 0.45
N LYS A 183 1.93 15.79 -0.14
CA LYS A 183 2.76 16.98 0.00
C LYS A 183 2.03 18.24 -0.46
N VAL A 184 1.45 18.24 -1.66
CA VAL A 184 0.70 19.39 -2.18
C VAL A 184 -0.58 19.63 -1.37
N LYS A 185 -1.28 18.58 -0.97
CA LYS A 185 -2.49 18.71 -0.13
C LYS A 185 -2.20 19.35 1.22
N LYS A 186 -1.03 19.08 1.81
CA LYS A 186 -0.61 19.56 3.12
C LYS A 186 -0.01 20.96 3.08
N SER A 187 0.80 21.25 2.06
CA SER A 187 1.62 22.46 1.98
C SER A 187 1.18 23.45 0.89
N GLY A 188 0.18 23.07 0.06
CA GLY A 188 -0.21 23.84 -1.13
C GLY A 188 0.70 23.60 -2.33
N PRO A 189 0.52 24.38 -3.41
CA PRO A 189 1.36 24.31 -4.60
C PRO A 189 2.85 24.47 -4.29
N LEU A 190 3.68 23.72 -5.00
CA LEU A 190 5.13 23.72 -4.77
C LEU A 190 5.82 24.86 -5.54
N PRO A 191 6.97 25.36 -5.06
CA PRO A 191 7.85 26.21 -5.85
C PRO A 191 8.19 25.52 -7.18
N VAL A 192 8.20 26.30 -8.28
CA VAL A 192 8.46 25.75 -9.63
C VAL A 192 9.78 24.98 -9.69
N ARG A 193 10.82 25.49 -9.04
CA ARG A 193 12.14 24.84 -8.99
C ARG A 193 12.05 23.42 -8.40
N ASP A 194 11.34 23.25 -7.29
CA ASP A 194 11.23 21.97 -6.59
C ASP A 194 10.36 21.01 -7.43
N ALA A 195 9.23 21.52 -7.97
CA ALA A 195 8.36 20.73 -8.82
C ALA A 195 9.10 20.19 -10.05
N VAL A 196 9.89 21.04 -10.75
CA VAL A 196 10.70 20.65 -11.91
C VAL A 196 11.76 19.63 -11.53
N GLU A 197 12.43 19.80 -10.37
CA GLU A 197 13.45 18.84 -9.93
C GLU A 197 12.82 17.47 -9.61
N TYR A 198 11.66 17.41 -8.94
CA TYR A 198 10.98 16.15 -8.67
C TYR A 198 10.53 15.45 -9.96
N ILE A 199 10.00 16.20 -10.92
CA ILE A 199 9.61 15.65 -12.22
C ILE A 199 10.82 15.19 -13.03
N ARG A 200 11.95 15.89 -12.97
CA ARG A 200 13.20 15.46 -13.61
C ARG A 200 13.66 14.09 -13.05
N GLN A 201 13.62 13.91 -11.75
CA GLN A 201 13.97 12.64 -11.11
C GLN A 201 13.01 11.52 -11.54
N ALA A 202 11.71 11.77 -11.54
CA ALA A 202 10.72 10.82 -12.04
C ALA A 202 10.96 10.47 -13.51
N ALA A 203 11.30 11.46 -14.37
CA ALA A 203 11.62 11.24 -15.77
C ALA A 203 12.84 10.33 -15.97
N CYS A 204 13.89 10.46 -15.13
CA CYS A 204 15.04 9.55 -15.16
C CYS A 204 14.62 8.09 -14.84
N GLY A 205 13.79 7.90 -13.84
CA GLY A 205 13.25 6.57 -13.51
C GLY A 205 12.39 5.99 -14.64
N LEU A 206 11.53 6.81 -15.26
CA LEU A 206 10.71 6.40 -16.40
C LEU A 206 11.55 6.07 -17.63
N GLN A 207 12.57 6.87 -17.93
CA GLN A 207 13.49 6.57 -19.03
C GLN A 207 14.10 5.18 -18.88
N TYR A 208 14.62 4.86 -17.68
CA TYR A 208 15.18 3.55 -17.41
C TYR A 208 14.14 2.43 -17.57
N ALA A 209 12.91 2.62 -17.06
CA ALA A 209 11.83 1.63 -17.24
C ALA A 209 11.48 1.42 -18.71
N HIS A 210 11.44 2.50 -19.52
CA HIS A 210 11.15 2.45 -20.96
C HIS A 210 12.26 1.73 -21.74
N GLU A 211 13.53 1.95 -21.38
CA GLU A 211 14.69 1.22 -21.96
C GLU A 211 14.63 -0.28 -21.69
N GLU A 212 14.05 -0.67 -20.52
CA GLU A 212 13.77 -2.07 -20.18
C GLU A 212 12.46 -2.61 -20.80
N GLY A 213 11.79 -1.82 -21.64
CA GLY A 213 10.57 -2.19 -22.36
C GLY A 213 9.30 -2.14 -21.49
N LEU A 214 9.32 -1.39 -20.40
CA LEU A 214 8.19 -1.28 -19.45
C LEU A 214 7.59 0.12 -19.49
N VAL A 215 6.26 0.21 -19.69
CA VAL A 215 5.48 1.45 -19.63
C VAL A 215 4.69 1.44 -18.33
N HIS A 216 4.73 2.55 -17.57
CA HIS A 216 4.13 2.64 -16.23
C HIS A 216 2.60 2.73 -16.26
N ARG A 217 2.02 3.53 -17.17
CA ARG A 217 0.58 3.69 -17.44
C ARG A 217 -0.30 4.31 -16.34
N ASP A 218 0.24 4.55 -15.15
CA ASP A 218 -0.49 5.16 -14.02
C ASP A 218 0.37 6.20 -13.28
N ILE A 219 1.11 7.04 -14.02
CA ILE A 219 1.87 8.13 -13.42
C ILE A 219 0.93 9.21 -12.90
N LYS A 220 1.08 9.53 -11.62
CA LYS A 220 0.33 10.57 -10.91
C LYS A 220 1.06 10.95 -9.61
N PRO A 221 0.72 12.10 -8.98
CA PRO A 221 1.40 12.55 -7.76
C PRO A 221 1.42 11.53 -6.62
N ALA A 222 0.36 10.72 -6.47
CA ALA A 222 0.26 9.68 -5.44
C ALA A 222 1.20 8.48 -5.67
N ASN A 223 1.69 8.28 -6.90
CA ASN A 223 2.64 7.22 -7.25
C ASN A 223 4.10 7.72 -7.29
N LEU A 224 4.35 8.96 -6.88
CA LEU A 224 5.68 9.57 -6.76
C LEU A 224 5.97 9.86 -5.29
N MET A 225 6.81 9.04 -4.68
CA MET A 225 7.20 9.14 -3.27
C MET A 225 8.46 10.00 -3.14
N LEU A 226 8.42 11.04 -2.33
CA LEU A 226 9.58 11.86 -1.96
C LEU A 226 10.12 11.36 -0.63
N ASP A 227 11.34 10.86 -0.64
CA ASP A 227 12.01 10.41 0.58
C ASP A 227 12.52 11.57 1.43
N THR A 228 12.98 11.27 2.64
CA THR A 228 13.54 12.25 3.59
C THR A 228 14.84 12.89 3.11
N LYS A 229 15.47 12.36 2.05
CA LYS A 229 16.71 12.88 1.46
C LYS A 229 16.45 13.75 0.23
N GLY A 230 15.19 13.90 -0.18
CA GLY A 230 14.81 14.65 -1.37
C GLY A 230 14.87 13.84 -2.68
N THR A 231 14.94 12.51 -2.58
CA THR A 231 14.91 11.62 -3.75
C THR A 231 13.46 11.22 -4.07
N VAL A 232 13.05 11.39 -5.32
CA VAL A 232 11.76 10.92 -5.81
C VAL A 232 11.89 9.46 -6.27
N LYS A 233 10.99 8.61 -5.80
CA LYS A 233 10.87 7.21 -6.22
C LYS A 233 9.49 6.93 -6.80
N ILE A 234 9.46 6.32 -7.98
CA ILE A 234 8.24 5.85 -8.64
C ILE A 234 7.78 4.58 -7.93
N LEU A 235 6.51 4.56 -7.52
CA LEU A 235 5.84 3.41 -6.94
C LEU A 235 5.00 2.69 -8.01
N ASP A 236 4.65 1.43 -7.75
CA ASP A 236 3.61 0.67 -8.46
C ASP A 236 3.67 0.76 -10.00
N LEU A 237 4.57 0.00 -10.60
CA LEU A 237 4.58 -0.15 -12.06
C LEU A 237 3.21 -0.64 -12.54
N GLY A 238 2.50 0.23 -13.27
CA GLY A 238 1.09 0.09 -13.66
C GLY A 238 0.75 -1.05 -14.62
N LEU A 239 1.51 -2.14 -14.62
CA LEU A 239 1.29 -3.35 -15.43
C LEU A 239 -0.08 -4.03 -15.22
N ALA A 240 -0.86 -3.52 -14.26
CA ALA A 240 -2.23 -3.98 -14.02
C ALA A 240 -3.21 -3.70 -15.17
N LEU A 241 -2.82 -2.93 -16.19
CA LEU A 241 -3.68 -2.56 -17.33
C LEU A 241 -3.51 -3.49 -18.54
N ASP A 242 -2.52 -4.41 -18.54
CA ASP A 242 -2.38 -5.43 -19.59
C ASP A 242 -3.21 -6.67 -19.23
N GLY A 243 -4.49 -6.65 -19.51
CA GLY A 243 -5.35 -7.83 -19.42
C GLY A 243 -5.86 -8.22 -20.82
N ASP A 244 -5.61 -9.46 -21.23
CA ASP A 244 -6.17 -10.08 -22.43
C ASP A 244 -7.70 -10.32 -22.32
N ASP A 245 -8.37 -9.79 -21.29
CA ASP A 245 -9.78 -10.04 -20.99
C ASP A 245 -10.69 -8.86 -21.34
N ASP A 246 -10.40 -8.14 -22.42
CA ASP A 246 -11.37 -7.20 -23.03
C ASP A 246 -12.30 -7.90 -24.03
N GLU A 247 -12.98 -8.97 -23.58
CA GLU A 247 -14.26 -9.29 -24.17
C GLU A 247 -15.33 -8.36 -23.53
N GLU A 248 -15.74 -7.36 -24.31
CA GLU A 248 -16.98 -6.59 -24.21
C GLU A 248 -17.37 -6.01 -22.83
N GLY A 249 -16.80 -4.90 -22.48
CA GLY A 249 -17.37 -4.11 -21.39
C GLY A 249 -16.45 -3.06 -20.83
N GLY A 250 -16.29 -1.99 -21.58
CA GLY A 250 -15.54 -0.80 -21.30
C GLY A 250 -15.37 -0.42 -19.82
N LEU A 251 -14.39 0.42 -19.54
CA LEU A 251 -14.00 1.16 -18.32
C LEU A 251 -15.07 1.38 -17.21
N THR A 252 -16.30 0.89 -17.39
CA THR A 252 -17.52 1.31 -16.70
C THR A 252 -17.96 0.42 -15.54
N LYS A 253 -17.40 -0.75 -15.26
CA LYS A 253 -18.00 -1.64 -14.24
C LYS A 253 -17.14 -2.10 -13.05
N ALA A 254 -15.83 -1.90 -13.02
CA ALA A 254 -15.04 -2.54 -11.96
C ALA A 254 -14.18 -1.63 -11.06
N HIS A 255 -14.06 -0.33 -11.34
CA HIS A 255 -13.01 0.48 -10.70
C HIS A 255 -13.39 1.94 -10.40
N ASP A 256 -14.60 2.22 -9.93
CA ASP A 256 -15.07 3.62 -9.72
C ASP A 256 -14.10 4.50 -8.90
N GLU A 257 -13.46 4.00 -7.85
CA GLU A 257 -12.55 4.83 -7.06
C GLU A 257 -11.15 4.99 -7.67
N LYS A 258 -10.63 3.94 -8.34
CA LYS A 258 -9.29 4.01 -8.98
C LYS A 258 -9.35 4.80 -10.28
N VAL A 259 -10.44 4.64 -11.04
CA VAL A 259 -10.73 5.43 -12.25
C VAL A 259 -10.92 6.90 -11.91
N LEU A 260 -11.54 7.23 -10.78
CA LEU A 260 -11.78 8.61 -10.37
C LEU A 260 -10.49 9.43 -10.20
N GLY A 261 -9.44 8.85 -9.58
CA GLY A 261 -8.16 9.53 -9.36
C GLY A 261 -7.18 9.45 -10.54
N THR A 262 -7.28 8.40 -11.36
CA THR A 262 -6.42 8.20 -12.54
C THR A 262 -6.89 9.00 -13.75
N ALA A 263 -8.20 9.24 -13.88
CA ALA A 263 -8.78 9.99 -14.99
C ALA A 263 -8.18 11.40 -15.18
N ASP A 264 -7.67 12.01 -14.11
CA ASP A 264 -7.07 13.35 -14.14
C ASP A 264 -5.66 13.41 -14.77
N TYR A 265 -5.06 12.25 -15.06
CA TYR A 265 -3.70 12.11 -15.57
C TYR A 265 -3.63 11.18 -16.79
N LEU A 266 -4.78 10.67 -17.24
CA LEU A 266 -4.86 9.68 -18.30
C LEU A 266 -4.51 10.28 -19.65
N ALA A 267 -3.60 9.65 -20.38
CA ALA A 267 -3.26 10.09 -21.72
C ALA A 267 -4.41 9.84 -22.72
N PRO A 268 -4.61 10.69 -23.73
CA PRO A 268 -5.73 10.59 -24.69
C PRO A 268 -5.81 9.22 -25.39
N GLU A 269 -4.69 8.62 -25.75
CA GLU A 269 -4.62 7.30 -26.37
C GLU A 269 -5.07 6.19 -25.42
N GLN A 270 -4.75 6.28 -24.11
CA GLN A 270 -5.17 5.33 -23.10
C GLN A 270 -6.68 5.35 -22.89
N SER A 271 -7.31 6.51 -23.06
CA SER A 271 -8.77 6.64 -22.90
C SER A 271 -9.54 5.94 -24.01
N LYS A 272 -8.94 5.77 -25.18
CA LYS A 272 -9.53 5.08 -26.34
C LYS A 272 -9.28 3.58 -26.30
N ASN A 273 -8.08 3.18 -25.94
CA ASN A 273 -7.66 1.80 -25.82
C ASN A 273 -6.47 1.70 -24.84
N SER A 274 -6.65 0.99 -23.73
CA SER A 274 -5.60 0.80 -22.73
C SER A 274 -4.34 0.12 -23.30
N HIS A 275 -4.47 -0.71 -24.34
CA HIS A 275 -3.37 -1.38 -25.01
C HIS A 275 -2.52 -0.45 -25.89
N SER A 276 -3.01 0.73 -26.26
CA SER A 276 -2.26 1.70 -27.07
C SER A 276 -1.30 2.58 -26.27
N ALA A 277 -1.20 2.37 -24.95
CA ALA A 277 -0.26 3.08 -24.11
C ALA A 277 1.19 2.71 -24.44
N ASP A 278 1.98 3.72 -24.80
CA ASP A 278 3.42 3.64 -25.02
C ASP A 278 4.17 4.61 -24.09
N PRO A 279 5.50 4.73 -24.13
CA PRO A 279 6.27 5.67 -23.30
C PRO A 279 5.76 7.11 -23.30
N ARG A 280 5.11 7.55 -24.39
CA ARG A 280 4.56 8.92 -24.50
C ARG A 280 3.38 9.14 -23.58
N SER A 281 2.63 8.09 -23.25
CA SER A 281 1.53 8.16 -22.28
C SER A 281 2.04 8.51 -20.89
N ASP A 282 3.18 7.96 -20.47
CA ASP A 282 3.81 8.30 -19.18
C ASP A 282 4.34 9.75 -19.19
N ILE A 283 4.89 10.21 -20.31
CA ILE A 283 5.37 11.60 -20.46
C ILE A 283 4.18 12.58 -20.35
N TYR A 284 3.05 12.27 -20.97
CA TYR A 284 1.83 13.07 -20.85
C TYR A 284 1.36 13.15 -19.40
N ALA A 285 1.24 12.00 -18.71
CA ALA A 285 0.84 11.91 -17.32
C ALA A 285 1.81 12.65 -16.38
N LEU A 286 3.12 12.61 -16.70
CA LEU A 286 4.15 13.35 -15.98
C LEU A 286 3.98 14.87 -16.16
N GLY A 287 3.59 15.34 -17.36
CA GLY A 287 3.23 16.73 -17.62
C GLY A 287 2.01 17.18 -16.82
N CYS A 288 0.95 16.36 -16.76
CA CYS A 288 -0.21 16.62 -15.91
C CYS A 288 0.15 16.64 -14.41
N THR A 289 1.09 15.79 -14.00
CA THR A 289 1.62 15.77 -12.64
C THR A 289 2.39 17.04 -12.32
N LEU A 290 3.27 17.52 -13.21
CA LEU A 290 3.97 18.80 -13.04
C LEU A 290 2.97 19.96 -12.88
N TYR A 291 1.93 20.01 -13.74
CA TYR A 291 0.88 21.02 -13.62
C TYR A 291 0.23 20.97 -12.22
N TYR A 292 -0.14 19.76 -11.73
CA TYR A 292 -0.69 19.58 -10.41
C TYR A 292 0.25 20.11 -9.31
N LEU A 293 1.53 19.80 -9.37
CA LEU A 293 2.49 20.24 -8.36
C LEU A 293 2.61 21.76 -8.27
N ILE A 294 2.52 22.46 -9.41
CA ILE A 294 2.67 23.92 -9.48
C ILE A 294 1.36 24.64 -9.18
N VAL A 295 0.21 24.08 -9.60
CA VAL A 295 -1.10 24.76 -9.55
C VAL A 295 -1.95 24.29 -8.37
N GLY A 296 -1.66 23.11 -7.79
CA GLY A 296 -2.41 22.51 -6.67
C GLY A 296 -3.68 21.78 -7.11
N ARG A 297 -3.95 21.69 -8.42
CA ARG A 297 -5.07 20.92 -9.00
C ARG A 297 -4.70 20.32 -10.35
N ALA A 298 -5.35 19.23 -10.72
CA ALA A 298 -5.12 18.62 -12.03
C ALA A 298 -5.59 19.55 -13.18
N PRO A 299 -5.05 19.40 -14.41
CA PRO A 299 -5.38 20.26 -15.55
C PRO A 299 -6.89 20.33 -15.82
N PHE A 300 -7.59 19.20 -15.83
CA PHE A 300 -8.99 19.07 -16.20
C PHE A 300 -9.85 18.55 -15.02
N ALA A 301 -9.68 19.13 -13.83
CA ALA A 301 -10.28 18.65 -12.57
C ALA A 301 -11.80 18.92 -12.43
N LYS A 302 -12.48 19.49 -13.42
CA LYS A 302 -13.90 19.85 -13.35
C LYS A 302 -14.78 18.88 -14.13
N GLY A 303 -15.99 18.63 -13.64
CA GLY A 303 -16.99 17.80 -14.27
C GLY A 303 -16.94 16.33 -13.85
N SER A 304 -17.74 15.51 -14.50
CA SER A 304 -17.76 14.06 -14.31
C SER A 304 -16.47 13.39 -14.82
N VAL A 305 -16.23 12.14 -14.46
CA VAL A 305 -15.08 11.36 -14.94
C VAL A 305 -15.03 11.34 -16.48
N VAL A 306 -16.18 11.16 -17.14
CA VAL A 306 -16.27 11.13 -18.60
C VAL A 306 -15.91 12.47 -19.22
N GLU A 307 -16.35 13.59 -18.63
CA GLU A 307 -16.02 14.93 -19.11
C GLU A 307 -14.53 15.23 -18.92
N ARG A 308 -13.94 14.82 -17.81
CA ARG A 308 -12.49 14.96 -17.56
C ARG A 308 -11.65 14.16 -18.56
N ILE A 309 -12.02 12.91 -18.81
CA ILE A 309 -11.36 12.07 -19.83
C ILE A 309 -11.46 12.70 -21.23
N LYS A 310 -12.64 13.25 -21.57
CA LYS A 310 -12.80 13.94 -22.88
C LYS A 310 -12.01 15.22 -22.99
N ALA A 311 -11.72 15.91 -21.88
CA ALA A 311 -10.96 17.15 -21.85
C ALA A 311 -9.46 16.91 -22.08
N HIS A 312 -8.95 15.71 -21.80
CA HIS A 312 -7.60 15.27 -22.16
C HIS A 312 -7.47 15.03 -23.66
#